data_57e771a21fbe204b6c2c7cfbd9e6e22f
#
_entry.id   57e771a21fbe204b6c2c7cfbd9e6e22f
#
_cell.length_a   1.000
_cell.length_b   1.000
_cell.length_c   1.000
_cell.angle_alpha   90.00
_cell.angle_beta   90.00
_cell.angle_gamma   90.00
#
_symmetry.space_group_name_H-M   'P 1'
#
loop_
_entity.id
_entity.type
_entity.pdbx_description
1 polymer ?
#
loop_
_entity_poly.entity_id
_entity_poly.type
_entity_poly.pdbx_seq_one_letter_code
_entity_poly.pdbx_strand_id
1 'polypeptide(L)'
;MRLNPAKCTFAVEAGKFLGFMLTQRVIEANPDKCQAILNMKSPTCIKEVQQLNGRLAALSRFLAGAAIKSLPFYATLRKGKQFEWTTECEQAFQDFKEFLGRPPILSRPQEREPLILYLAVGSRAIASALVREDENVQQPVYFISKALQGSELNYQKIEKFSYTLILTSR
;
A
#
# COMPACT_ATOMS: atom_id res chain seq x y z
N MET A 1 32.47 2.52 -9.07
CA MET A 1 31.14 3.15 -9.01
C MET A 1 31.33 4.66 -9.14
N ARG A 2 30.70 5.33 -10.13
CA ARG A 2 30.78 6.80 -10.26
C ARG A 2 29.50 7.42 -9.73
N LEU A 3 29.63 8.34 -8.80
CA LEU A 3 28.50 9.17 -8.33
C LEU A 3 28.22 10.26 -9.37
N ASN A 4 26.93 10.54 -9.61
CA ASN A 4 26.52 11.67 -10.44
C ASN A 4 26.21 12.88 -9.54
N PRO A 5 27.06 13.93 -9.53
CA PRO A 5 26.87 15.07 -8.64
C PRO A 5 25.52 15.78 -8.86
N ALA A 6 25.02 15.81 -10.09
CA ALA A 6 23.73 16.44 -10.42
C ALA A 6 22.52 15.72 -9.82
N LYS A 7 22.70 14.48 -9.34
CA LYS A 7 21.66 13.68 -8.66
C LYS A 7 21.91 13.56 -7.15
N CYS A 8 22.95 14.17 -6.64
CA CYS A 8 23.26 14.18 -5.22
C CYS A 8 22.71 15.46 -4.60
N THR A 9 22.02 15.31 -3.47
CA THR A 9 21.51 16.42 -2.68
C THR A 9 22.07 16.30 -1.28
N PHE A 10 22.59 17.38 -0.72
CA PHE A 10 23.23 17.42 0.59
C PHE A 10 22.56 18.49 1.46
N ALA A 11 22.59 18.30 2.79
CA ALA A 11 22.08 19.25 3.78
C ALA A 11 20.63 19.68 3.54
N VAL A 12 19.75 18.71 3.26
CA VAL A 12 18.31 18.95 3.05
C VAL A 12 17.51 18.47 4.27
N GLU A 13 16.51 19.25 4.68
CA GLU A 13 15.60 18.89 5.77
C GLU A 13 14.59 17.81 5.35
N ALA A 14 14.28 17.74 4.06
CA ALA A 14 13.41 16.73 3.47
C ALA A 14 13.90 16.33 2.08
N GLY A 15 13.70 15.07 1.69
CA GLY A 15 14.13 14.58 0.39
C GLY A 15 13.33 13.40 -0.13
N LYS A 16 13.26 13.28 -1.46
CA LYS A 16 12.68 12.11 -2.14
C LYS A 16 13.71 10.97 -2.16
N PHE A 17 13.42 9.86 -1.47
CA PHE A 17 14.28 8.68 -1.45
C PHE A 17 13.45 7.41 -1.69
N LEU A 18 13.86 6.58 -2.66
CA LEU A 18 13.18 5.34 -3.05
C LEU A 18 11.66 5.50 -3.28
N GLY A 19 11.23 6.69 -3.70
CA GLY A 19 9.83 6.96 -3.96
C GLY A 19 9.00 7.38 -2.74
N PHE A 20 9.65 7.68 -1.62
CA PHE A 20 9.07 8.26 -0.41
C PHE A 20 9.56 9.70 -0.23
N MET A 21 8.78 10.51 0.46
CA MET A 21 9.23 11.77 1.01
C MET A 21 9.68 11.52 2.44
N LEU A 22 10.95 11.73 2.72
CA LEU A 22 11.54 11.56 4.04
C LEU A 22 11.79 12.92 4.66
N THR A 23 11.33 13.11 5.89
CA THR A 23 11.68 14.22 6.77
C THR A 23 12.39 13.67 8.00
N GLN A 24 12.85 14.53 8.90
CA GLN A 24 13.52 14.09 10.13
C GLN A 24 12.64 13.19 11.02
N ARG A 25 11.32 13.38 11.01
CA ARG A 25 10.39 12.74 11.94
C ARG A 25 9.39 11.77 11.30
N VAL A 26 9.10 11.93 10.01
CA VAL A 26 8.00 11.22 9.36
C VAL A 26 8.38 10.73 7.96
N ILE A 27 7.65 9.73 7.50
CA ILE A 27 7.71 9.21 6.14
C ILE A 27 6.35 9.47 5.48
N GLU A 28 6.35 10.21 4.38
CA GLU A 28 5.16 10.56 3.64
C GLU A 28 5.12 9.88 2.28
N ALA A 29 3.90 9.65 1.79
CA ALA A 29 3.70 9.21 0.43
C ALA A 29 4.19 10.28 -0.55
N ASN A 30 4.86 9.87 -1.63
CA ASN A 30 5.30 10.82 -2.65
C ASN A 30 4.09 11.52 -3.30
N PRO A 31 3.98 12.87 -3.19
CA PRO A 31 2.84 13.62 -3.72
C PRO A 31 2.60 13.39 -5.21
N ASP A 32 3.68 13.28 -6.02
CA ASP A 32 3.57 13.05 -7.46
C ASP A 32 2.91 11.71 -7.77
N LYS A 33 3.20 10.66 -6.95
CA LYS A 33 2.57 9.34 -7.10
C LYS A 33 1.11 9.35 -6.69
N CYS A 34 0.76 10.07 -5.63
CA CYS A 34 -0.63 10.26 -5.21
C CYS A 34 -1.40 11.02 -6.29
N GLN A 35 -0.86 12.13 -6.77
CA GLN A 35 -1.47 12.96 -7.79
C GLN A 35 -1.68 12.20 -9.11
N ALA A 36 -0.76 11.29 -9.47
CA ALA A 36 -0.89 10.45 -10.65
C ALA A 36 -2.12 9.51 -10.61
N ILE A 37 -2.58 9.13 -9.41
CA ILE A 37 -3.82 8.34 -9.24
C ILE A 37 -5.03 9.26 -9.14
N LEU A 38 -4.93 10.37 -8.40
CA LEU A 38 -6.00 11.36 -8.27
C LEU A 38 -6.47 11.90 -9.63
N ASN A 39 -5.53 12.19 -10.52
CA ASN A 39 -5.80 12.70 -11.87
C ASN A 39 -6.18 11.60 -12.88
N MET A 40 -6.10 10.31 -12.49
CA MET A 40 -6.45 9.22 -13.39
C MET A 40 -7.97 9.15 -13.59
N LYS A 41 -8.41 8.96 -14.84
CA LYS A 41 -9.80 8.63 -15.15
C LYS A 41 -10.05 7.16 -14.86
N SER A 42 -11.32 6.80 -14.73
CA SER A 42 -11.74 5.41 -14.55
C SER A 42 -11.22 4.56 -15.70
N PRO A 43 -10.57 3.41 -15.42
CA PRO A 43 -9.99 2.55 -16.45
C PRO A 43 -11.03 2.04 -17.46
N THR A 44 -10.69 2.11 -18.73
CA THR A 44 -11.51 1.64 -19.86
C THR A 44 -10.99 0.36 -20.50
N CYS A 45 -9.79 -0.08 -20.13
CA CYS A 45 -9.17 -1.30 -20.66
C CYS A 45 -8.24 -1.98 -19.61
N ILE A 46 -7.90 -3.24 -19.88
CA ILE A 46 -7.02 -4.07 -19.01
C ILE A 46 -5.69 -3.37 -18.74
N LYS A 47 -5.09 -2.71 -19.74
CA LYS A 47 -3.80 -2.02 -19.60
C LYS A 47 -3.86 -0.89 -18.57
N GLU A 48 -4.96 -0.14 -18.55
CA GLU A 48 -5.16 0.94 -17.58
C GLU A 48 -5.37 0.40 -16.17
N VAL A 49 -6.06 -0.73 -15.99
CA VAL A 49 -6.17 -1.43 -14.70
C VAL A 49 -4.81 -1.92 -14.22
N GLN A 50 -3.99 -2.47 -15.11
CA GLN A 50 -2.62 -2.87 -14.75
C GLN A 50 -1.78 -1.66 -14.32
N GLN A 51 -1.92 -0.53 -15.01
CA GLN A 51 -1.25 0.71 -14.64
C GLN A 51 -1.72 1.23 -13.28
N LEU A 52 -3.03 1.20 -13.00
CA LEU A 52 -3.60 1.56 -11.70
C LEU A 52 -3.03 0.66 -10.59
N ASN A 53 -3.05 -0.66 -10.78
CA ASN A 53 -2.51 -1.60 -9.81
C ASN A 53 -1.00 -1.37 -9.56
N GLY A 54 -0.22 -1.08 -10.61
CA GLY A 54 1.20 -0.74 -10.45
C GLY A 54 1.43 0.53 -9.63
N ARG A 55 0.61 1.56 -9.84
CA ARG A 55 0.65 2.81 -9.04
C ARG A 55 0.26 2.57 -7.58
N LEU A 56 -0.81 1.79 -7.33
CA LEU A 56 -1.25 1.43 -5.98
C LEU A 56 -0.19 0.57 -5.25
N ALA A 57 0.45 -0.37 -5.95
CA ALA A 57 1.53 -1.18 -5.39
C ALA A 57 2.72 -0.33 -4.92
N ALA A 58 3.06 0.74 -5.66
CA ALA A 58 4.12 1.68 -5.29
C ALA A 58 3.79 2.53 -4.04
N LEU A 59 2.52 2.58 -3.63
CA LEU A 59 2.03 3.28 -2.44
C LEU A 59 1.53 2.32 -1.35
N SER A 60 1.71 1.01 -1.53
CA SER A 60 1.08 -0.03 -0.68
C SER A 60 1.40 0.10 0.81
N ARG A 61 2.59 0.62 1.16
CA ARG A 61 2.99 0.84 2.56
C ARG A 61 2.18 1.92 3.28
N PHE A 62 1.51 2.81 2.53
CA PHE A 62 0.64 3.86 3.07
C PHE A 62 -0.83 3.46 3.05
N LEU A 63 -1.19 2.41 2.32
CA LEU A 63 -2.55 2.01 2.04
C LEU A 63 -2.97 0.83 2.93
N ALA A 64 -3.71 1.12 3.98
CA ALA A 64 -4.28 0.07 4.83
C ALA A 64 -5.20 -0.86 4.03
N GLY A 65 -4.87 -2.17 4.00
CA GLY A 65 -5.67 -3.17 3.32
C GLY A 65 -5.75 -3.00 1.79
N ALA A 66 -4.74 -2.39 1.14
CA ALA A 66 -4.74 -2.12 -0.29
C ALA A 66 -5.09 -3.35 -1.14
N ALA A 67 -4.57 -4.52 -0.81
CA ALA A 67 -4.84 -5.74 -1.55
C ALA A 67 -6.30 -6.19 -1.44
N ILE A 68 -6.95 -5.99 -0.29
CA ILE A 68 -8.36 -6.30 -0.07
C ILE A 68 -9.23 -5.37 -0.94
N LYS A 69 -8.95 -4.07 -0.87
CA LYS A 69 -9.67 -3.04 -1.65
C LYS A 69 -9.45 -3.20 -3.16
N SER A 70 -8.31 -3.75 -3.59
CA SER A 70 -8.00 -3.99 -5.01
C SER A 70 -8.58 -5.30 -5.57
N LEU A 71 -9.25 -6.13 -4.77
CA LEU A 71 -9.83 -7.40 -5.24
C LEU A 71 -10.77 -7.24 -6.46
N PRO A 72 -11.63 -6.21 -6.56
CA PRO A 72 -12.43 -5.97 -7.75
C PRO A 72 -11.58 -5.79 -9.01
N PHE A 73 -10.47 -5.07 -8.92
CA PHE A 73 -9.56 -4.84 -10.06
C PHE A 73 -8.91 -6.13 -10.56
N TYR A 74 -8.54 -7.04 -9.63
CA TYR A 74 -7.98 -8.34 -10.03
C TYR A 74 -9.02 -9.23 -10.75
N ALA A 75 -10.30 -9.04 -10.49
CA ALA A 75 -11.36 -9.77 -11.20
C ALA A 75 -11.43 -9.36 -12.67
N THR A 76 -11.18 -8.09 -13.01
CA THR A 76 -11.17 -7.60 -14.41
C THR A 76 -9.94 -8.08 -15.20
N LEU A 77 -8.86 -8.50 -14.52
CA LEU A 77 -7.61 -8.97 -15.15
C LEU A 77 -7.64 -10.48 -15.49
N ARG A 78 -8.71 -11.21 -15.19
CA ARG A 78 -8.78 -12.65 -15.46
C ARG A 78 -8.83 -12.92 -16.96
N LYS A 79 -7.95 -13.81 -17.43
CA LYS A 79 -7.89 -14.25 -18.83
C LYS A 79 -9.24 -14.85 -19.29
N GLY A 80 -9.61 -14.59 -20.54
CA GLY A 80 -10.79 -15.19 -21.17
C GLY A 80 -12.12 -14.48 -20.89
N LYS A 81 -12.13 -13.37 -20.16
CA LYS A 81 -13.32 -12.52 -19.98
C LYS A 81 -13.18 -11.23 -20.77
N GLN A 82 -14.31 -10.76 -21.30
CA GLN A 82 -14.40 -9.40 -21.83
C GLN A 82 -14.15 -8.40 -20.70
N PHE A 83 -13.44 -7.31 -21.01
CA PHE A 83 -13.18 -6.25 -20.03
C PHE A 83 -14.51 -5.60 -19.63
N GLU A 84 -14.74 -5.53 -18.33
CA GLU A 84 -15.90 -4.86 -17.75
C GLU A 84 -15.45 -4.08 -16.51
N TRP A 85 -15.68 -2.78 -16.50
CA TRP A 85 -15.46 -1.93 -15.33
C TRP A 85 -16.76 -1.86 -14.53
N THR A 86 -16.85 -2.65 -13.47
CA THR A 86 -18.06 -2.78 -12.66
C THR A 86 -18.22 -1.61 -11.69
N THR A 87 -19.44 -1.46 -11.14
CA THR A 87 -19.72 -0.48 -10.07
C THR A 87 -18.84 -0.70 -8.85
N GLU A 88 -18.52 -1.96 -8.51
CA GLU A 88 -17.61 -2.29 -7.41
C GLU A 88 -16.18 -1.81 -7.69
N CYS A 89 -15.72 -1.88 -8.95
CA CYS A 89 -14.43 -1.32 -9.34
C CYS A 89 -14.43 0.20 -9.22
N GLU A 90 -15.48 0.86 -9.67
CA GLU A 90 -15.60 2.31 -9.57
C GLU A 90 -15.61 2.76 -8.11
N GLN A 91 -16.39 2.11 -7.24
CA GLN A 91 -16.42 2.42 -5.82
C GLN A 91 -15.03 2.26 -5.18
N ALA A 92 -14.37 1.12 -5.41
CA ALA A 92 -13.02 0.89 -4.90
C ALA A 92 -12.01 1.92 -5.43
N PHE A 93 -12.16 2.38 -6.66
CA PHE A 93 -11.31 3.41 -7.24
C PHE A 93 -11.54 4.77 -6.58
N GLN A 94 -12.77 5.15 -6.33
CA GLN A 94 -13.11 6.40 -5.63
C GLN A 94 -12.65 6.36 -4.18
N ASP A 95 -12.81 5.22 -3.47
CA ASP A 95 -12.30 5.03 -2.11
C ASP A 95 -10.77 5.23 -2.03
N PHE A 96 -10.02 4.74 -3.04
CA PHE A 96 -8.58 4.98 -3.13
C PHE A 96 -8.26 6.45 -3.38
N LYS A 97 -9.01 7.14 -4.23
CA LYS A 97 -8.83 8.57 -4.48
C LYS A 97 -9.10 9.40 -3.23
N GLU A 98 -10.20 9.13 -2.54
CA GLU A 98 -10.52 9.82 -1.29
C GLU A 98 -9.42 9.63 -0.25
N PHE A 99 -8.97 8.39 -0.07
CA PHE A 99 -7.88 8.08 0.87
C PHE A 99 -6.57 8.76 0.49
N LEU A 100 -6.21 8.78 -0.80
CA LEU A 100 -4.97 9.41 -1.30
C LEU A 100 -5.05 10.95 -1.30
N GLY A 101 -6.25 11.53 -1.19
CA GLY A 101 -6.43 12.95 -0.98
C GLY A 101 -5.86 13.43 0.37
N ARG A 102 -5.80 12.53 1.36
CA ARG A 102 -5.20 12.76 2.69
C ARG A 102 -4.47 11.48 3.16
N PRO A 103 -3.34 11.15 2.53
CA PRO A 103 -2.62 9.93 2.87
C PRO A 103 -2.11 10.00 4.31
N PRO A 104 -2.08 8.87 5.03
CA PRO A 104 -1.56 8.84 6.37
C PRO A 104 -0.06 9.15 6.37
N ILE A 105 0.36 9.85 7.39
CA ILE A 105 1.77 10.06 7.71
C ILE A 105 2.24 8.84 8.48
N LEU A 106 3.34 8.23 8.04
CA LEU A 106 3.95 7.11 8.75
C LEU A 106 4.97 7.63 9.77
N SER A 107 4.85 7.14 10.99
CA SER A 107 5.73 7.49 12.08
C SER A 107 6.99 6.63 12.08
N ARG A 108 8.11 7.21 12.49
CA ARG A 108 9.35 6.47 12.70
C ARG A 108 9.31 5.81 14.09
N PRO A 109 9.56 4.49 14.22
CA PRO A 109 9.72 3.84 15.51
C PRO A 109 10.89 4.46 16.28
N GLN A 110 10.75 4.54 17.60
CA GLN A 110 11.84 4.91 18.49
C GLN A 110 12.59 3.65 18.96
N GLU A 111 13.84 3.82 19.38
CA GLU A 111 14.61 2.71 19.87
C GLU A 111 14.01 2.15 21.16
N ARG A 112 13.81 0.83 21.21
CA ARG A 112 13.26 0.08 22.36
C ARG A 112 11.82 0.40 22.73
N GLU A 113 11.05 1.12 21.91
CA GLU A 113 9.62 1.25 22.15
C GLU A 113 8.87 -0.02 21.74
N PRO A 114 7.79 -0.40 22.48
CA PRO A 114 6.92 -1.49 22.06
C PRO A 114 6.13 -1.10 20.82
N LEU A 115 6.05 -2.01 19.84
CA LEU A 115 5.23 -1.85 18.67
C LEU A 115 4.05 -2.81 18.72
N ILE A 116 2.90 -2.35 18.27
CA ILE A 116 1.67 -3.16 18.22
C ILE A 116 1.45 -3.60 16.77
N LEU A 117 1.28 -4.91 16.59
CA LEU A 117 1.02 -5.50 15.29
C LEU A 117 -0.42 -5.99 15.19
N TYR A 118 -1.19 -5.37 14.32
CA TYR A 118 -2.53 -5.81 13.95
C TYR A 118 -2.46 -6.71 12.72
N LEU A 119 -3.10 -7.88 12.80
CA LEU A 119 -3.20 -8.85 11.72
C LEU A 119 -4.66 -9.03 11.32
N ALA A 120 -4.94 -8.93 10.03
CA ALA A 120 -6.24 -9.17 9.44
C ALA A 120 -6.15 -10.28 8.38
N VAL A 121 -6.99 -11.30 8.52
CA VAL A 121 -6.99 -12.47 7.64
C VAL A 121 -8.38 -12.68 7.06
N GLY A 122 -8.48 -12.56 5.73
CA GLY A 122 -9.67 -12.86 4.95
C GLY A 122 -9.54 -14.14 4.14
N SER A 123 -10.61 -14.50 3.43
CA SER A 123 -10.63 -15.66 2.52
C SER A 123 -9.67 -15.47 1.33
N ARG A 124 -9.58 -14.26 0.79
CA ARG A 124 -8.86 -13.93 -0.46
C ARG A 124 -7.69 -12.98 -0.31
N ALA A 125 -7.52 -12.39 0.86
CA ALA A 125 -6.43 -11.44 1.12
C ALA A 125 -6.10 -11.40 2.60
N ILE A 126 -4.87 -10.98 2.88
CA ILE A 126 -4.33 -10.75 4.21
C ILE A 126 -3.82 -9.32 4.30
N ALA A 127 -3.81 -8.77 5.50
CA ALA A 127 -3.26 -7.45 5.77
C ALA A 127 -2.68 -7.38 7.18
N SER A 128 -1.75 -6.46 7.36
CA SER A 128 -1.23 -6.10 8.67
C SER A 128 -0.98 -4.60 8.77
N ALA A 129 -1.03 -4.09 9.99
CA ALA A 129 -0.64 -2.74 10.34
C ALA A 129 0.30 -2.79 11.53
N LEU A 130 1.49 -2.24 11.38
CA LEU A 130 2.41 -1.99 12.48
C LEU A 130 2.19 -0.57 12.96
N VAL A 131 1.93 -0.41 14.25
CA VAL A 131 1.69 0.89 14.86
C VAL A 131 2.57 1.06 16.10
N ARG A 132 2.93 2.30 16.39
CA ARG A 132 3.47 2.73 17.67
C ARG A 132 2.37 3.42 18.48
N GLU A 133 2.50 3.42 19.78
CA GLU A 133 1.59 4.16 20.65
C GLU A 133 2.37 5.24 21.38
N ASP A 134 1.89 6.48 21.26
CA ASP A 134 2.47 7.65 21.88
C ASP A 134 1.35 8.41 22.61
N GLU A 135 1.46 8.56 23.93
CA GLU A 135 0.45 9.21 24.78
C GLU A 135 -0.99 8.70 24.52
N ASN A 136 -1.19 7.39 24.39
CA ASN A 136 -2.45 6.71 24.02
C ASN A 136 -2.96 7.03 22.61
N VAL A 137 -2.14 7.60 21.74
CA VAL A 137 -2.46 7.82 20.32
C VAL A 137 -1.70 6.82 19.46
N GLN A 138 -2.42 6.03 18.69
CA GLN A 138 -1.80 5.07 17.79
C GLN A 138 -1.39 5.76 16.48
N GLN A 139 -0.13 5.62 16.15
CA GLN A 139 0.47 6.18 14.95
C GLN A 139 0.96 5.05 14.04
N PRO A 140 0.57 5.01 12.75
CA PRO A 140 1.00 3.96 11.86
C PRO A 140 2.49 4.08 11.54
N VAL A 141 3.17 2.93 11.54
CA VAL A 141 4.57 2.79 11.11
C VAL A 141 4.62 2.31 9.66
N TYR A 142 3.85 1.28 9.33
CA TYR A 142 3.61 0.86 7.95
C TYR A 142 2.42 -0.10 7.85
N PHE A 143 1.95 -0.29 6.63
CA PHE A 143 0.93 -1.27 6.28
C PHE A 143 1.48 -2.30 5.31
N ILE A 144 1.04 -3.55 5.45
CA ILE A 144 1.27 -4.59 4.46
C ILE A 144 -0.08 -5.22 4.10
N SER A 145 -0.27 -5.53 2.85
CA SER A 145 -1.40 -6.33 2.42
C SER A 145 -1.04 -7.15 1.17
N LYS A 146 -1.63 -8.34 1.07
CA LYS A 146 -1.41 -9.25 -0.05
C LYS A 146 -2.70 -9.96 -0.44
N ALA A 147 -3.02 -9.98 -1.73
CA ALA A 147 -4.04 -10.87 -2.28
C ALA A 147 -3.47 -12.29 -2.36
N LEU A 148 -4.21 -13.26 -1.81
CA LEU A 148 -3.83 -14.66 -1.82
C LEU A 148 -4.06 -15.26 -3.21
N GLN A 149 -3.14 -16.12 -3.65
CA GLN A 149 -3.17 -16.73 -4.98
C GLN A 149 -2.85 -18.22 -4.92
N GLY A 150 -3.41 -18.98 -5.87
CA GLY A 150 -3.13 -20.40 -6.00
C GLY A 150 -3.38 -21.18 -4.71
N SER A 151 -2.37 -21.89 -4.23
CA SER A 151 -2.42 -22.71 -3.00
C SER A 151 -2.65 -21.89 -1.73
N GLU A 152 -2.27 -20.61 -1.71
CA GLU A 152 -2.44 -19.74 -0.54
C GLU A 152 -3.92 -19.53 -0.17
N LEU A 153 -4.83 -19.65 -1.15
CA LEU A 153 -6.28 -19.55 -0.92
C LEU A 153 -6.80 -20.68 -0.02
N ASN A 154 -6.18 -21.86 -0.12
CA ASN A 154 -6.57 -23.08 0.59
C ASN A 154 -5.98 -23.17 2.00
N TYR A 155 -5.09 -22.24 2.38
CA TYR A 155 -4.53 -22.22 3.72
C TYR A 155 -5.63 -22.07 4.78
N GLN A 156 -5.49 -22.81 5.87
CA GLN A 156 -6.34 -22.65 7.05
C GLN A 156 -6.14 -21.26 7.66
N LYS A 157 -7.12 -20.84 8.48
CA LYS A 157 -7.08 -19.51 9.10
C LYS A 157 -5.80 -19.28 9.89
N ILE A 158 -5.34 -20.29 10.64
CA ILE A 158 -4.11 -20.19 11.44
C ILE A 158 -2.86 -20.08 10.57
N GLU A 159 -2.81 -20.81 9.44
CA GLU A 159 -1.71 -20.72 8.49
C GLU A 159 -1.64 -19.33 7.83
N LYS A 160 -2.80 -18.76 7.51
CA LYS A 160 -2.88 -17.38 6.98
C LYS A 160 -2.40 -16.35 7.99
N PHE A 161 -2.70 -16.53 9.30
CA PHE A 161 -2.15 -15.67 10.35
C PHE A 161 -0.63 -15.79 10.44
N SER A 162 -0.11 -17.01 10.47
CA SER A 162 1.35 -17.27 10.50
C SER A 162 2.03 -16.68 9.26
N TYR A 163 1.42 -16.84 8.09
CA TYR A 163 1.91 -16.28 6.84
C TYR A 163 1.92 -14.74 6.86
N THR A 164 0.87 -14.13 7.40
CA THR A 164 0.79 -12.67 7.55
C THR A 164 1.89 -12.15 8.47
N LEU A 165 2.13 -12.84 9.60
CA LEU A 165 3.20 -12.51 10.54
C LEU A 165 4.58 -12.56 9.87
N ILE A 166 4.88 -13.63 9.11
CA ILE A 166 6.15 -13.78 8.38
C ILE A 166 6.32 -12.68 7.34
N LEU A 167 5.26 -12.31 6.61
CA LEU A 167 5.33 -11.22 5.64
C LEU A 167 5.59 -9.87 6.29
N THR A 168 5.06 -9.66 7.50
CA THR A 168 5.22 -8.40 8.22
C THR A 168 6.60 -8.27 8.86
N SER A 169 7.24 -9.39 9.23
CA SER A 169 8.56 -9.40 9.87
C SER A 169 9.74 -9.26 8.89
N ARG A 170 9.48 -9.19 7.59
CA ARG A 170 10.48 -9.00 6.52
C ARG A 170 10.60 -7.54 6.10
#